data_c255b38e575168ccbf90b8480ff13e7d
#
_entry.id   c255b38e575168ccbf90b8480ff13e7d
#
_cell.length_a   1.000
_cell.length_b   1.000
_cell.length_c   1.000
_cell.angle_alpha   90.00
_cell.angle_beta   90.00
_cell.angle_gamma   90.00
#
_symmetry.space_group_name_H-M   'P 1'
#
loop_
_entity.id
_entity.type
_entity.pdbx_description
1 polymer ?
#
loop_
_entity_poly.entity_id
_entity_poly.type
_entity_poly.pdbx_seq_one_letter_code
_entity_poly.pdbx_strand_id
1 'polypeptide(L)'
;MVNVGKSPIADKEIEEFLASGKLNLSATCQPEDCYRQADYVVILYPTNYDDTKNYFDTSSIEGVLDLLDSLETKACVVIKSTVPVGYTEHVSRQYPKLKILFSPEFLREGHALYDNLHPSRIVVGMPFHNADLVPCAEGSQNCLKRGQQRTKPR
;
A
#
# COMPACT_ATOMS: atom_id res chain seq x y z
N MET A 1 -20.26 0.15 2.42
CA MET A 1 -20.30 0.51 0.98
C MET A 1 -19.48 -0.49 0.17
N VAL A 2 -18.17 -0.62 0.35
CA VAL A 2 -17.28 -1.50 -0.44
C VAL A 2 -17.76 -2.96 -0.46
N ASN A 3 -18.12 -3.53 0.69
CA ASN A 3 -18.59 -4.94 0.81
C ASN A 3 -19.90 -5.25 0.05
N VAL A 4 -20.61 -4.23 -0.42
CA VAL A 4 -21.82 -4.38 -1.26
C VAL A 4 -21.59 -3.88 -2.68
N GLY A 5 -20.33 -3.77 -3.10
CA GLY A 5 -19.96 -3.37 -4.46
C GLY A 5 -20.19 -1.89 -4.79
N LYS A 6 -20.29 -1.02 -3.77
CA LYS A 6 -20.47 0.42 -3.96
C LYS A 6 -19.20 1.19 -3.67
N SER A 7 -18.79 2.05 -4.63
CA SER A 7 -17.65 2.94 -4.45
C SER A 7 -17.92 4.01 -3.39
N PRO A 8 -16.95 4.33 -2.52
CA PRO A 8 -17.00 5.48 -1.62
C PRO A 8 -16.66 6.80 -2.31
N ILE A 9 -16.13 6.76 -3.53
CA ILE A 9 -15.73 7.92 -4.32
C ILE A 9 -16.44 7.91 -5.67
N ALA A 10 -16.67 9.09 -6.24
CA ALA A 10 -17.28 9.25 -7.55
C ALA A 10 -16.21 9.06 -8.64
N ASP A 11 -16.03 7.83 -9.07
CA ASP A 11 -15.15 7.43 -10.17
C ASP A 11 -15.82 6.28 -10.91
N LYS A 12 -16.20 6.53 -12.16
CA LYS A 12 -16.98 5.59 -12.97
C LYS A 12 -16.30 4.25 -13.16
N GLU A 13 -14.99 4.24 -13.38
CA GLU A 13 -14.24 3.01 -13.61
C GLU A 13 -14.15 2.18 -12.32
N ILE A 14 -13.97 2.82 -11.17
CA ILE A 14 -13.96 2.15 -9.85
C ILE A 14 -15.36 1.61 -9.54
N GLU A 15 -16.41 2.36 -9.82
CA GLU A 15 -17.79 1.92 -9.64
C GLU A 15 -18.10 0.67 -10.46
N GLU A 16 -17.74 0.67 -11.76
CA GLU A 16 -17.89 -0.49 -12.65
C GLU A 16 -17.10 -1.70 -12.16
N PHE A 17 -15.87 -1.48 -11.67
CA PHE A 17 -15.00 -2.54 -11.16
C PHE A 17 -15.57 -3.18 -9.90
N LEU A 18 -16.03 -2.38 -8.93
CA LEU A 18 -16.67 -2.85 -7.70
C LEU A 18 -18.01 -3.56 -7.98
N ALA A 19 -18.81 -3.03 -8.90
CA ALA A 19 -20.09 -3.61 -9.28
C ALA A 19 -19.95 -4.93 -10.05
N SER A 20 -18.78 -5.22 -10.63
CA SER A 20 -18.55 -6.43 -11.43
C SER A 20 -18.70 -7.75 -10.65
N GLY A 21 -18.61 -7.71 -9.33
CA GLY A 21 -18.67 -8.91 -8.46
C GLY A 21 -17.51 -9.88 -8.63
N LYS A 22 -16.47 -9.52 -9.40
CA LYS A 22 -15.31 -10.39 -9.68
C LYS A 22 -14.15 -10.21 -8.70
N LEU A 23 -14.29 -9.28 -7.76
CA LEU A 23 -13.26 -8.99 -6.79
C LEU A 23 -13.43 -9.87 -5.54
N ASN A 24 -12.35 -10.49 -5.09
CA ASN A 24 -12.27 -11.08 -3.76
C ASN A 24 -11.80 -9.99 -2.79
N LEU A 25 -12.71 -9.06 -2.46
CA LEU A 25 -12.44 -7.87 -1.67
C LEU A 25 -13.42 -7.81 -0.49
N SER A 26 -12.88 -7.61 0.70
CA SER A 26 -13.65 -7.31 1.89
C SER A 26 -13.04 -6.11 2.63
N ALA A 27 -13.89 -5.29 3.24
CA ALA A 27 -13.49 -4.16 4.06
C ALA A 27 -13.94 -4.35 5.49
N THR A 28 -13.05 -4.09 6.45
CA THR A 28 -13.31 -4.17 7.89
C THR A 28 -12.69 -2.98 8.60
N CYS A 29 -13.27 -2.62 9.75
CA CYS A 29 -12.67 -1.67 10.70
C CYS A 29 -11.95 -2.39 11.86
N GLN A 30 -11.84 -3.71 11.81
CA GLN A 30 -11.11 -4.54 12.77
C GLN A 30 -9.94 -5.19 12.03
N PRO A 31 -8.77 -4.54 12.01
CA PRO A 31 -7.67 -4.94 11.15
C PRO A 31 -6.86 -6.13 11.68
N GLU A 32 -6.93 -6.44 12.98
CA GLU A 32 -6.02 -7.35 13.67
C GLU A 32 -5.97 -8.74 13.02
N ASP A 33 -7.14 -9.32 12.75
CA ASP A 33 -7.22 -10.65 12.13
C ASP A 33 -6.73 -10.65 10.69
N CYS A 34 -6.99 -9.56 9.96
CA CYS A 34 -6.47 -9.39 8.61
C CYS A 34 -4.95 -9.30 8.61
N TYR A 35 -4.37 -8.52 9.51
CA TYR A 35 -2.91 -8.32 9.59
C TYR A 35 -2.16 -9.59 10.02
N ARG A 36 -2.76 -10.42 10.88
CA ARG A 36 -2.15 -11.71 11.29
C ARG A 36 -2.03 -12.71 10.15
N GLN A 37 -2.95 -12.66 9.19
CA GLN A 37 -3.04 -13.63 8.08
C GLN A 37 -2.48 -13.08 6.77
N ALA A 38 -2.09 -11.82 6.73
CA ALA A 38 -1.63 -11.17 5.51
C ALA A 38 -0.21 -11.63 5.11
N ASP A 39 0.01 -11.86 3.83
CA ASP A 39 1.34 -11.97 3.25
C ASP A 39 1.95 -10.57 3.01
N TYR A 40 1.10 -9.60 2.65
CA TYR A 40 1.45 -8.21 2.41
C TYR A 40 0.47 -7.27 3.08
N VAL A 41 0.99 -6.23 3.72
CA VAL A 41 0.22 -5.09 4.24
C VAL A 41 0.64 -3.86 3.46
N VAL A 42 -0.30 -3.26 2.72
CA VAL A 42 -0.04 -2.04 1.95
C VAL A 42 -0.60 -0.85 2.72
N ILE A 43 0.27 0.07 3.12
CA ILE A 43 -0.10 1.30 3.81
C ILE A 43 -0.26 2.42 2.78
N LEU A 44 -1.48 2.91 2.64
CA LEU A 44 -1.85 3.98 1.73
C LEU A 44 -2.77 4.98 2.44
N TYR A 45 -2.16 5.87 3.21
CA TYR A 45 -2.85 6.95 3.90
C TYR A 45 -2.58 8.30 3.22
N PRO A 46 -3.55 9.21 3.18
CA PRO A 46 -3.27 10.60 2.87
C PRO A 46 -2.26 11.15 3.88
N THR A 47 -1.18 11.70 3.40
CA THR A 47 -0.20 12.40 4.22
C THR A 47 -0.36 13.89 3.96
N ASN A 48 -0.80 14.64 4.96
CA ASN A 48 -0.94 16.09 4.87
C ASN A 48 0.43 16.74 5.07
N TYR A 49 0.79 17.61 4.13
CA TYR A 49 1.94 18.48 4.30
C TYR A 49 1.51 19.79 4.95
N ASP A 50 2.13 20.14 6.09
CA ASP A 50 1.93 21.42 6.78
C ASP A 50 3.01 22.39 6.30
N ASP A 51 2.63 23.29 5.40
CA ASP A 51 3.54 24.30 4.82
C ASP A 51 4.15 25.23 5.88
N THR A 52 3.45 25.43 6.99
CA THR A 52 3.90 26.32 8.07
C THR A 52 5.01 25.68 8.90
N LYS A 53 4.94 24.37 9.08
CA LYS A 53 5.89 23.58 9.87
C LYS A 53 6.91 22.84 9.03
N ASN A 54 6.80 22.90 7.69
CA ASN A 54 7.57 22.05 6.77
C ASN A 54 7.58 20.57 7.20
N TYR A 55 6.40 20.05 7.55
CA TYR A 55 6.26 18.74 8.16
C TYR A 55 5.21 17.89 7.44
N PHE A 56 5.55 16.62 7.19
CA PHE A 56 4.59 15.61 6.78
C PHE A 56 4.03 14.92 8.01
N ASP A 57 2.72 14.91 8.17
CA ASP A 57 2.07 14.12 9.21
C ASP A 57 2.07 12.64 8.85
N THR A 58 2.95 11.88 9.47
CA THR A 58 3.13 10.43 9.29
C THR A 58 2.48 9.60 10.40
N SER A 59 1.80 10.26 11.34
CA SER A 59 1.22 9.62 12.54
C SER A 59 0.29 8.44 12.23
N SER A 60 -0.49 8.53 11.15
CA SER A 60 -1.36 7.44 10.71
C SER A 60 -0.58 6.20 10.25
N ILE A 61 0.58 6.41 9.61
CA ILE A 61 1.46 5.31 9.19
C ILE A 61 2.08 4.66 10.43
N GLU A 62 2.58 5.47 11.36
CA GLU A 62 3.21 5.01 12.60
C GLU A 62 2.22 4.21 13.45
N GLY A 63 0.96 4.66 13.58
CA GLY A 63 -0.08 3.90 14.28
C GLY A 63 -0.34 2.52 13.69
N VAL A 64 -0.23 2.36 12.36
CA VAL A 64 -0.31 1.05 11.71
C VAL A 64 0.93 0.21 12.00
N LEU A 65 2.13 0.82 11.95
CA LEU A 65 3.39 0.11 12.24
C LEU A 65 3.43 -0.39 13.70
N ASP A 66 2.99 0.44 14.65
CA ASP A 66 2.86 0.06 16.07
C ASP A 66 1.95 -1.18 16.23
N LEU A 67 0.79 -1.16 15.56
CA LEU A 67 -0.13 -2.29 15.59
C LEU A 67 0.49 -3.55 14.98
N LEU A 68 1.13 -3.44 13.83
CA LEU A 68 1.78 -4.56 13.15
C LEU A 68 2.92 -5.16 13.98
N ASP A 69 3.71 -4.32 14.64
CA ASP A 69 4.79 -4.77 15.54
C ASP A 69 4.23 -5.48 16.78
N SER A 70 3.17 -4.92 17.38
CA SER A 70 2.47 -5.53 18.52
C SER A 70 1.85 -6.90 18.18
N LEU A 71 1.41 -7.08 16.94
CA LEU A 71 0.85 -8.34 16.43
C LEU A 71 1.94 -9.34 16.02
N GLU A 72 3.20 -8.95 16.05
CA GLU A 72 4.35 -9.74 15.58
C GLU A 72 4.13 -10.32 14.18
N THR A 73 3.55 -9.49 13.29
CA THR A 73 3.22 -9.94 11.93
C THR A 73 4.48 -10.36 11.16
N LYS A 74 4.33 -11.35 10.29
CA LYS A 74 5.36 -11.78 9.35
C LYS A 74 5.17 -11.20 7.95
N ALA A 75 4.10 -10.42 7.77
CA ALA A 75 3.78 -9.79 6.50
C ALA A 75 4.90 -8.87 6.00
N CYS A 76 5.01 -8.75 4.70
CA CYS A 76 5.79 -7.69 4.09
C CYS A 76 4.98 -6.40 4.11
N VAL A 77 5.48 -5.36 4.77
CA VAL A 77 4.84 -4.05 4.88
C VAL A 77 5.32 -3.17 3.73
N VAL A 78 4.40 -2.66 2.94
CA VAL A 78 4.70 -1.80 1.77
C VAL A 78 4.11 -0.42 2.00
N ILE A 79 4.94 0.58 2.23
CA ILE A 79 4.51 1.97 2.35
C ILE A 79 4.35 2.54 0.94
N LYS A 80 3.11 2.92 0.59
CA LYS A 80 2.77 3.59 -0.68
C LYS A 80 2.40 5.07 -0.48
N SER A 81 2.16 5.50 0.73
CA SER A 81 1.93 6.90 1.08
C SER A 81 3.14 7.76 0.73
N THR A 82 2.90 9.04 0.42
CA THR A 82 3.98 10.04 0.26
C THR A 82 4.63 10.29 1.62
N VAL A 83 5.92 10.09 1.71
CA VAL A 83 6.69 10.26 2.95
C VAL A 83 7.99 11.01 2.68
N PRO A 84 8.57 11.65 3.71
CA PRO A 84 9.85 12.35 3.58
C PRO A 84 10.99 11.43 3.14
N VAL A 85 12.01 12.02 2.53
CA VAL A 85 13.24 11.30 2.19
C VAL A 85 13.89 10.74 3.47
N GLY A 86 14.28 9.47 3.44
CA GLY A 86 14.88 8.76 4.58
C GLY A 86 13.86 8.20 5.60
N TYR A 87 12.56 8.51 5.44
CA TYR A 87 11.53 8.02 6.38
C TYR A 87 11.50 6.50 6.50
N THR A 88 11.55 5.78 5.37
CA THR A 88 11.52 4.31 5.38
C THR A 88 12.72 3.70 6.11
N GLU A 89 13.90 4.31 5.96
CA GLU A 89 15.08 3.89 6.72
C GLU A 89 14.91 4.14 8.22
N HIS A 90 14.33 5.29 8.58
CA HIS A 90 14.07 5.66 9.98
C HIS A 90 13.14 4.64 10.64
N VAL A 91 11.96 4.38 10.06
CA VAL A 91 10.99 3.43 10.64
C VAL A 91 11.50 1.99 10.61
N SER A 92 12.31 1.60 9.63
CA SER A 92 12.91 0.27 9.63
C SER A 92 13.92 0.05 10.77
N ARG A 93 14.56 1.11 11.25
CA ARG A 93 15.39 1.03 12.47
C ARG A 93 14.55 0.99 13.73
N GLN A 94 13.42 1.71 13.75
CA GLN A 94 12.51 1.76 14.89
C GLN A 94 11.76 0.42 15.06
N TYR A 95 11.38 -0.23 13.95
CA TYR A 95 10.65 -1.51 13.92
C TYR A 95 11.49 -2.62 13.28
N PRO A 96 12.57 -3.08 13.91
CA PRO A 96 13.54 -4.00 13.30
C PRO A 96 12.99 -5.40 12.99
N LYS A 97 11.84 -5.77 13.57
CA LYS A 97 11.16 -7.04 13.29
C LYS A 97 10.29 -6.99 12.06
N LEU A 98 9.87 -5.79 11.61
CA LEU A 98 9.01 -5.62 10.45
C LEU A 98 9.83 -5.60 9.16
N LYS A 99 9.31 -6.23 8.13
CA LYS A 99 9.86 -6.22 6.76
C LYS A 99 9.27 -5.05 5.99
N ILE A 100 9.87 -3.87 6.07
CA ILE A 100 9.33 -2.64 5.50
C ILE A 100 9.97 -2.34 4.15
N LEU A 101 9.11 -2.06 3.16
CA LEU A 101 9.46 -1.66 1.80
C LEU A 101 8.81 -0.31 1.48
N PHE A 102 9.35 0.40 0.51
CA PHE A 102 8.76 1.61 -0.05
C PHE A 102 8.40 1.42 -1.52
N SER A 103 7.16 1.72 -1.88
CA SER A 103 6.70 1.64 -3.27
C SER A 103 5.86 2.87 -3.61
N PRO A 104 6.48 3.98 -4.02
CA PRO A 104 5.78 5.22 -4.32
C PRO A 104 4.78 5.06 -5.46
N GLU A 105 3.72 5.85 -5.43
CA GLU A 105 2.77 5.98 -6.52
C GLU A 105 3.09 7.19 -7.41
N PHE A 106 2.82 7.02 -8.71
CA PHE A 106 2.98 8.08 -9.72
C PHE A 106 1.66 8.21 -10.49
N LEU A 107 0.59 8.55 -9.76
CA LEU A 107 -0.77 8.64 -10.31
C LEU A 107 -1.13 10.10 -10.61
N ARG A 108 -1.89 10.30 -11.69
CA ARG A 108 -2.50 11.59 -12.00
C ARG A 108 -3.89 11.65 -11.38
N GLU A 109 -4.26 12.80 -10.81
CA GLU A 109 -5.62 13.03 -10.34
C GLU A 109 -6.64 12.87 -11.49
N GLY A 110 -7.75 12.20 -11.22
CA GLY A 110 -8.79 11.90 -12.19
C GLY A 110 -8.47 10.76 -13.18
N HIS A 111 -7.27 10.17 -13.12
CA HIS A 111 -6.85 9.03 -13.94
C HIS A 111 -6.23 7.91 -13.11
N ALA A 112 -6.52 7.86 -11.82
CA ALA A 112 -5.84 6.99 -10.87
C ALA A 112 -5.96 5.50 -11.23
N LEU A 113 -7.14 5.03 -11.63
CA LEU A 113 -7.32 3.63 -12.01
C LEU A 113 -6.56 3.30 -13.30
N TYR A 114 -6.68 4.15 -14.33
CA TYR A 114 -5.95 3.95 -15.58
C TYR A 114 -4.43 3.88 -15.34
N ASP A 115 -3.87 4.81 -14.57
CA ASP A 115 -2.44 4.85 -14.28
C ASP A 115 -1.98 3.65 -13.44
N ASN A 116 -2.83 3.12 -12.55
CA ASN A 116 -2.57 1.87 -11.83
C ASN A 116 -2.58 0.64 -12.75
N LEU A 117 -3.47 0.60 -13.73
CA LEU A 117 -3.56 -0.49 -14.71
C LEU A 117 -2.45 -0.42 -15.76
N HIS A 118 -1.95 0.78 -16.05
CA HIS A 118 -0.95 1.06 -17.08
C HIS A 118 0.23 1.89 -16.54
N PRO A 119 0.89 1.50 -15.43
CA PRO A 119 1.96 2.30 -14.88
C PRO A 119 3.15 2.34 -15.82
N SER A 120 3.78 3.50 -15.91
CA SER A 120 5.04 3.66 -16.66
C SER A 120 6.19 2.88 -16.02
N ARG A 121 6.13 2.68 -14.71
CA ARG A 121 7.11 1.96 -13.90
C ARG A 121 6.52 1.50 -12.58
N ILE A 122 7.07 0.42 -12.04
CA ILE A 122 6.82 -0.05 -10.67
C ILE A 122 8.15 0.01 -9.95
N VAL A 123 8.21 0.83 -8.91
CA VAL A 123 9.41 1.00 -8.06
C VAL A 123 9.12 0.34 -6.71
N VAL A 124 10.02 -0.53 -6.28
CA VAL A 124 10.02 -1.11 -4.93
C VAL A 124 11.41 -0.90 -4.35
N GLY A 125 11.50 -0.03 -3.37
CA GLY A 125 12.73 0.29 -2.65
C GLY A 125 12.86 -0.49 -1.35
N MET A 126 14.09 -0.92 -1.06
CA MET A 126 14.47 -1.49 0.23
C MET A 126 15.28 -0.44 1.00
N PRO A 127 15.00 -0.21 2.31
CA PRO A 127 15.70 0.82 3.09
C PRO A 127 17.18 0.52 3.28
N PHE A 128 17.56 -0.76 3.24
CA PHE A 128 18.94 -1.24 3.37
C PHE A 128 19.18 -2.38 2.39
N HIS A 129 20.46 -2.63 2.07
CA HIS A 129 20.88 -3.87 1.42
C HIS A 129 20.68 -5.04 2.39
N ASN A 130 19.49 -5.61 2.41
CA ASN A 130 19.11 -6.73 3.25
C ASN A 130 18.59 -7.87 2.36
N ALA A 131 19.33 -8.98 2.33
CA ALA A 131 18.97 -10.14 1.53
C ALA A 131 17.60 -10.74 1.92
N ASP A 132 17.20 -10.60 3.19
CA ASP A 132 15.91 -11.10 3.69
C ASP A 132 14.70 -10.30 3.14
N LEU A 133 14.91 -9.08 2.67
CA LEU A 133 13.88 -8.25 2.04
C LEU A 133 13.72 -8.53 0.54
N VAL A 134 14.68 -9.15 -0.12
CA VAL A 134 14.64 -9.41 -1.56
C VAL A 134 13.40 -10.22 -1.97
N PRO A 135 13.06 -11.35 -1.32
CA PRO A 135 11.86 -12.10 -1.67
C PRO A 135 10.57 -11.29 -1.47
N CYS A 136 10.52 -10.43 -0.45
CA CYS A 136 9.39 -9.51 -0.22
C CYS A 136 9.27 -8.49 -1.35
N ALA A 137 10.38 -7.89 -1.78
CA ALA A 137 10.40 -6.89 -2.83
C ALA A 137 9.99 -7.48 -4.19
N GLU A 138 10.54 -8.64 -4.56
CA GLU A 138 10.18 -9.37 -5.77
C GLU A 138 8.71 -9.81 -5.77
N GLY A 139 8.24 -10.35 -4.65
CA GLY A 139 6.85 -10.77 -4.47
C GLY A 139 5.88 -9.59 -4.58
N SER A 140 6.18 -8.45 -3.94
CA SER A 140 5.40 -7.21 -4.05
C SER A 140 5.34 -6.72 -5.50
N GLN A 141 6.47 -6.66 -6.20
CA GLN A 141 6.52 -6.27 -7.60
C GLN A 141 5.70 -7.21 -8.49
N ASN A 142 5.77 -8.52 -8.24
CA ASN A 142 5.01 -9.52 -8.99
C ASN A 142 3.49 -9.41 -8.73
N CYS A 143 3.06 -9.12 -7.49
CA CYS A 143 1.66 -8.85 -7.18
C CYS A 143 1.12 -7.66 -7.96
N LEU A 144 1.85 -6.56 -7.99
CA LEU A 144 1.48 -5.37 -8.75
C LEU A 144 1.40 -5.65 -10.26
N LYS A 145 2.38 -6.36 -10.84
CA LYS A 145 2.37 -6.75 -12.27
C LYS A 145 1.20 -7.67 -12.62
N ARG A 146 0.85 -8.62 -11.76
CA ARG A 146 -0.29 -9.55 -11.99
C ARG A 146 -1.63 -8.83 -11.96
N GLY A 147 -1.80 -7.84 -11.11
CA GLY A 147 -2.98 -6.99 -11.08
C GLY A 147 -3.24 -6.35 -12.45
N GLN A 148 -2.20 -5.84 -13.09
CA GLN A 148 -2.26 -5.21 -14.42
C GLN A 148 -2.62 -6.19 -15.55
N GLN A 149 -2.13 -7.42 -15.50
CA GLN A 149 -2.40 -8.43 -16.55
C GLN A 149 -3.83 -8.95 -16.54
N ARG A 150 -4.48 -9.00 -15.37
CA ARG A 150 -5.85 -9.50 -15.21
C ARG A 150 -6.91 -8.54 -15.74
N THR A 151 -6.56 -7.29 -15.93
CA THR A 151 -7.48 -6.20 -16.34
C THR A 151 -7.37 -5.86 -17.83
N LYS A 152 -6.44 -6.46 -18.58
CA LYS A 152 -6.42 -6.28 -20.04
C LYS A 152 -7.65 -6.97 -20.64
N PRO A 153 -8.51 -6.27 -21.38
CA PRO A 153 -9.57 -6.88 -22.15
C PRO A 153 -8.95 -7.86 -23.16
N ARG A 154 -9.53 -9.04 -23.27
CA ARG A 154 -9.20 -10.01 -24.32
C ARG A 154 -9.67 -9.52 -25.66
#